data_60e4f6fc7bd5f4827e4eb1a1c8fab553
#
_entry.id   60e4f6fc7bd5f4827e4eb1a1c8fab553
#
_cell.length_a   1.000
_cell.length_b   1.000
_cell.length_c   1.000
_cell.angle_alpha   90.00
_cell.angle_beta   90.00
_cell.angle_gamma   90.00
#
_symmetry.space_group_name_H-M   'P 1'
#
loop_
_entity.id
_entity.type
_entity.pdbx_description
1 polymer ?
#
loop_
_entity_poly.entity_id
_entity_poly.type
_entity_poly.pdbx_seq_one_letter_code
_entity_poly.pdbx_strand_id
1 'polypeptide(L)'
;MGKDYYKIVKLLERRLDDLGLEIKIVFEDGLEHPQAKEEELERARFYILSKSPIQSSEASLSGWRIDTLAVLAAALSFITSKQGRATRREVEDLLNEKFPDWKVDQDLGRFIRRGYLAEDEEGTLFIGWRTRAEIDRKALLGIIAGSSAEIEPPPSE
;
A
#
# COMPACT_ATOMS: atom_id res chain seq x y z
N MET A 1 23.78 13.53 -12.80
CA MET A 1 22.78 12.88 -13.67
C MET A 1 21.70 13.89 -13.94
N GLY A 2 21.54 14.28 -15.17
CA GLY A 2 21.06 15.60 -15.48
C GLY A 2 19.57 15.71 -15.80
N LYS A 3 19.25 16.92 -16.17
CA LYS A 3 17.96 17.49 -16.59
C LYS A 3 17.10 16.65 -17.57
N ASP A 4 17.64 15.60 -18.16
CA ASP A 4 16.95 14.75 -19.13
C ASP A 4 16.14 13.59 -18.51
N TYR A 5 16.47 13.18 -17.27
CA TYR A 5 15.79 12.09 -16.59
C TYR A 5 14.29 12.38 -16.38
N TYR A 6 13.97 13.56 -15.89
CA TYR A 6 12.57 13.95 -15.66
C TYR A 6 11.76 14.05 -16.98
N LYS A 7 12.42 14.48 -18.07
CA LYS A 7 11.78 14.49 -19.40
C LYS A 7 11.48 13.08 -19.91
N ILE A 8 12.41 12.14 -19.64
CA ILE A 8 12.22 10.72 -20.00
C ILE A 8 11.06 10.12 -19.21
N VAL A 9 10.98 10.38 -17.90
CA VAL A 9 9.85 9.91 -17.06
C VAL A 9 8.52 10.48 -17.57
N LYS A 10 8.46 11.77 -17.90
CA LYS A 10 7.27 12.40 -18.49
C LYS A 10 6.87 11.82 -19.85
N LEU A 11 7.85 11.47 -20.68
CA LEU A 11 7.58 10.82 -21.96
C LEU A 11 7.05 9.40 -21.75
N LEU A 12 7.63 8.66 -20.80
CA LEU A 12 7.19 7.32 -20.42
C LEU A 12 5.76 7.37 -19.88
N GLU A 13 5.46 8.31 -18.98
CA GLU A 13 4.12 8.50 -18.41
C GLU A 13 3.04 8.63 -19.49
N ARG A 14 3.29 9.45 -20.53
CA ARG A 14 2.37 9.59 -21.67
C ARG A 14 2.15 8.29 -22.42
N ARG A 15 3.20 7.47 -22.59
CA ARG A 15 3.08 6.18 -23.27
C ARG A 15 2.35 5.14 -22.43
N LEU A 16 2.54 5.17 -21.12
CA LEU A 16 1.85 4.30 -20.18
C LEU A 16 0.37 4.66 -20.06
N ASP A 17 0.03 5.94 -20.22
CA ASP A 17 -1.34 6.43 -20.20
C ASP A 17 -2.21 5.74 -21.25
N ASP A 18 -1.71 5.58 -22.47
CA ASP A 18 -2.39 4.87 -23.56
C ASP A 18 -2.65 3.38 -23.23
N LEU A 19 -1.90 2.82 -22.29
CA LEU A 19 -2.03 1.43 -21.83
C LEU A 19 -2.87 1.30 -20.55
N GLY A 20 -3.47 2.38 -20.05
CA GLY A 20 -4.21 2.40 -18.79
C GLY A 20 -3.33 2.28 -17.55
N LEU A 21 -2.05 2.64 -17.69
CA LEU A 21 -1.06 2.62 -16.61
C LEU A 21 -0.68 4.06 -16.21
N GLU A 22 -0.24 4.23 -14.97
CA GLU A 22 0.27 5.50 -14.45
C GLU A 22 1.58 5.31 -13.68
N ILE A 23 2.39 6.37 -13.62
CA ILE A 23 3.57 6.40 -12.76
C ILE A 23 3.21 7.12 -11.46
N LYS A 24 3.34 6.41 -10.34
CA LYS A 24 3.22 7.00 -9.02
C LYS A 24 4.60 7.25 -8.42
N ILE A 25 4.80 8.46 -7.92
CA ILE A 25 6.04 8.88 -7.26
C ILE A 25 5.82 8.81 -5.76
N VAL A 26 6.68 8.08 -5.06
CA VAL A 26 6.62 7.92 -3.61
C VAL A 26 7.91 8.42 -3.00
N PHE A 27 7.81 9.43 -2.14
CA PHE A 27 8.92 9.99 -1.39
C PHE A 27 9.13 9.23 -0.07
N GLU A 28 10.33 9.33 0.50
CA GLU A 28 10.68 8.62 1.75
C GLU A 28 9.82 9.04 2.94
N ASP A 29 9.40 10.31 2.99
CA ASP A 29 8.50 10.84 4.02
C ASP A 29 7.04 10.42 3.83
N GLY A 30 6.72 9.82 2.69
CA GLY A 30 5.39 9.34 2.32
C GLY A 30 4.38 10.43 2.04
N LEU A 31 4.83 11.66 1.82
CA LEU A 31 4.00 12.77 1.40
C LEU A 31 4.01 12.92 -0.12
N GLU A 32 2.99 13.55 -0.67
CA GLU A 32 2.99 13.98 -2.07
C GLU A 32 3.68 15.34 -2.17
N HIS A 33 4.68 15.45 -3.04
CA HIS A 33 5.39 16.68 -3.31
C HIS A 33 5.06 17.19 -4.71
N PRO A 34 3.97 17.97 -4.89
CA PRO A 34 3.51 18.41 -6.22
C PRO A 34 4.54 19.29 -6.95
N GLN A 35 5.47 19.88 -6.21
CA GLN A 35 6.54 20.75 -6.73
C GLN A 35 7.92 20.23 -6.31
N ALA A 36 8.10 18.91 -6.29
CA ALA A 36 9.36 18.30 -5.93
C ALA A 36 10.50 18.80 -6.80
N LYS A 37 11.59 19.18 -6.16
CA LYS A 37 12.84 19.56 -6.83
C LYS A 37 13.55 18.32 -7.39
N GLU A 38 14.42 18.53 -8.35
CA GLU A 38 15.19 17.45 -8.99
C GLU A 38 15.95 16.58 -7.99
N GLU A 39 16.50 17.17 -6.92
CA GLU A 39 17.21 16.49 -5.83
C GLU A 39 16.30 15.58 -5.00
N GLU A 40 15.05 15.96 -4.82
CA GLU A 40 14.02 15.16 -4.11
C GLU A 40 13.56 13.99 -4.98
N LEU A 41 13.43 14.20 -6.29
CA LEU A 41 13.08 13.17 -7.26
C LEU A 41 14.17 12.09 -7.38
N GLU A 42 15.46 12.43 -7.19
CA GLU A 42 16.55 11.44 -7.18
C GLU A 42 16.42 10.41 -6.04
N ARG A 43 15.78 10.80 -4.95
CA ARG A 43 15.53 9.93 -3.77
C ARG A 43 14.14 9.27 -3.80
N ALA A 44 13.27 9.70 -4.69
CA ALA A 44 11.93 9.16 -4.83
C ALA A 44 11.95 7.79 -5.51
N ARG A 45 10.91 7.00 -5.21
CA ARG A 45 10.66 5.72 -5.88
C ARG A 45 9.55 5.90 -6.91
N PHE A 46 9.74 5.32 -8.08
CA PHE A 46 8.79 5.38 -9.19
C PHE A 46 8.14 4.02 -9.35
N TYR A 47 6.81 3.99 -9.37
CA TYR A 47 6.01 2.78 -9.54
C TYR A 47 5.08 2.93 -10.72
N ILE A 48 4.95 1.85 -11.49
CA ILE A 48 3.94 1.73 -12.53
C ILE A 48 2.76 1.00 -11.91
N LEU A 49 1.61 1.65 -11.91
CA LEU A 49 0.35 1.14 -11.40
C LEU A 49 -0.71 1.09 -12.49
N SER A 50 -1.71 0.22 -12.33
CA SER A 50 -2.91 0.26 -13.14
C SER A 50 -3.79 1.43 -12.69
N LYS A 51 -4.34 2.18 -13.64
CA LYS A 51 -5.33 3.23 -13.35
C LYS A 51 -6.66 2.65 -12.89
N SER A 52 -6.97 1.43 -13.33
CA SER A 52 -8.16 0.73 -12.91
C SER A 52 -7.86 -0.14 -11.70
N PRO A 53 -8.74 -0.14 -10.67
CA PRO A 53 -8.59 -1.05 -9.55
C PRO A 53 -8.70 -2.50 -10.05
N ILE A 54 -7.84 -3.38 -9.52
CA ILE A 54 -7.89 -4.80 -9.81
C ILE A 54 -9.16 -5.38 -9.17
N GLN A 55 -9.98 -6.08 -9.94
CA GLN A 55 -11.18 -6.73 -9.43
C GLN A 55 -10.80 -7.92 -8.53
N SER A 56 -11.69 -8.26 -7.57
CA SER A 56 -11.44 -9.35 -6.62
C SER A 56 -11.18 -10.69 -7.31
N SER A 57 -11.79 -10.92 -8.48
CA SER A 57 -11.55 -12.12 -9.31
C SER A 57 -10.13 -12.18 -9.89
N GLU A 58 -9.49 -11.03 -10.08
CA GLU A 58 -8.14 -10.90 -10.62
C GLU A 58 -7.08 -10.86 -9.51
N ALA A 59 -7.49 -10.57 -8.26
CA ALA A 59 -6.59 -10.53 -7.11
C ALA A 59 -5.89 -11.89 -6.89
N SER A 60 -6.55 -13.00 -7.21
CA SER A 60 -5.95 -14.33 -7.18
C SER A 60 -4.82 -14.52 -8.20
N LEU A 61 -4.85 -13.79 -9.32
CA LEU A 61 -3.81 -13.80 -10.34
C LEU A 61 -2.54 -13.05 -9.90
N SER A 62 -2.65 -12.16 -8.91
CA SER A 62 -1.50 -11.44 -8.34
C SER A 62 -0.59 -12.30 -7.46
N GLY A 63 -0.95 -13.57 -7.24
CA GLY A 63 -0.20 -14.50 -6.39
C GLY A 63 -0.37 -14.26 -4.89
N TRP A 64 -1.33 -13.43 -4.49
CA TRP A 64 -1.70 -13.23 -3.10
C TRP A 64 -2.85 -14.15 -2.70
N ARG A 65 -2.70 -14.80 -1.56
CA ARG A 65 -3.79 -15.57 -0.95
C ARG A 65 -4.73 -14.59 -0.22
N ILE A 66 -6.03 -14.87 -0.25
CA ILE A 66 -7.06 -14.03 0.39
C ILE A 66 -6.80 -13.91 1.90
N ASP A 67 -6.39 -15.00 2.54
CA ASP A 67 -6.06 -15.01 3.96
C ASP A 67 -4.85 -14.12 4.31
N THR A 68 -3.84 -14.08 3.44
CA THR A 68 -2.68 -13.18 3.59
C THR A 68 -3.08 -11.71 3.39
N LEU A 69 -3.97 -11.42 2.43
CA LEU A 69 -4.51 -10.07 2.24
C LEU A 69 -5.33 -9.62 3.45
N ALA A 70 -6.10 -10.53 4.06
CA ALA A 70 -6.87 -10.23 5.28
C ALA A 70 -5.94 -9.87 6.45
N VAL A 71 -4.82 -10.60 6.63
CA VAL A 71 -3.81 -10.25 7.65
C VAL A 71 -3.22 -8.86 7.38
N LEU A 72 -2.86 -8.55 6.12
CA LEU A 72 -2.34 -7.24 5.76
C LEU A 72 -3.36 -6.13 6.04
N ALA A 73 -4.61 -6.31 5.61
CA ALA A 73 -5.67 -5.32 5.81
C ALA A 73 -5.92 -5.07 7.30
N ALA A 74 -5.96 -6.11 8.14
CA ALA A 74 -6.13 -5.98 9.58
C ALA A 74 -4.95 -5.23 10.22
N ALA A 75 -3.71 -5.59 9.85
CA ALA A 75 -2.50 -4.91 10.35
C ALA A 75 -2.50 -3.42 9.97
N LEU A 76 -2.77 -3.09 8.70
CA LEU A 76 -2.81 -1.70 8.23
C LEU A 76 -3.92 -0.89 8.91
N SER A 77 -5.11 -1.48 9.08
CA SER A 77 -6.23 -0.85 9.78
C SER A 77 -5.88 -0.54 11.23
N PHE A 78 -5.28 -1.50 11.93
CA PHE A 78 -4.85 -1.30 13.31
C PHE A 78 -3.77 -0.23 13.45
N ILE A 79 -2.71 -0.30 12.65
CA ILE A 79 -1.64 0.71 12.65
C ILE A 79 -2.21 2.10 12.35
N THR A 80 -3.14 2.21 11.39
CA THR A 80 -3.77 3.48 11.05
C THR A 80 -4.62 4.02 12.19
N SER A 81 -5.38 3.18 12.89
CA SER A 81 -6.18 3.56 14.07
C SER A 81 -5.30 4.06 15.24
N LYS A 82 -4.07 3.60 15.30
CA LYS A 82 -3.03 4.01 16.26
C LYS A 82 -2.18 5.20 15.74
N GLN A 83 -2.77 6.06 14.92
CA GLN A 83 -2.09 7.25 14.37
C GLN A 83 -0.87 6.91 13.47
N GLY A 84 -0.88 5.74 12.85
CA GLY A 84 0.14 5.32 11.89
C GLY A 84 1.33 4.58 12.49
N ARG A 85 1.32 4.29 13.81
CA ARG A 85 2.37 3.54 14.51
C ARG A 85 1.77 2.58 15.53
N ALA A 86 2.31 1.37 15.60
CA ALA A 86 1.98 0.39 16.63
C ALA A 86 3.20 -0.49 16.89
N THR A 87 3.39 -0.94 18.10
CA THR A 87 4.46 -1.92 18.36
C THR A 87 4.14 -3.24 17.67
N ARG A 88 5.18 -3.96 17.26
CA ARG A 88 5.02 -5.28 16.64
C ARG A 88 4.15 -6.20 17.51
N ARG A 89 4.38 -6.18 18.82
CA ARG A 89 3.64 -6.98 19.78
C ARG A 89 2.13 -6.66 19.78
N GLU A 90 1.76 -5.38 19.77
CA GLU A 90 0.34 -4.99 19.71
C GLU A 90 -0.35 -5.50 18.44
N VAL A 91 0.38 -5.46 17.31
CA VAL A 91 -0.13 -5.95 16.03
C VAL A 91 -0.25 -7.48 16.05
N GLU A 92 0.75 -8.19 16.58
CA GLU A 92 0.73 -9.64 16.75
C GLU A 92 -0.41 -10.07 17.67
N ASP A 93 -0.58 -9.45 18.83
CA ASP A 93 -1.65 -9.74 19.80
C ASP A 93 -3.04 -9.62 19.14
N LEU A 94 -3.27 -8.55 18.37
CA LEU A 94 -4.53 -8.39 17.62
C LEU A 94 -4.74 -9.48 16.56
N LEU A 95 -3.71 -9.76 15.78
CA LEU A 95 -3.83 -10.71 14.67
C LEU A 95 -3.97 -12.14 15.16
N ASN A 96 -3.32 -12.50 16.28
CA ASN A 96 -3.37 -13.82 16.89
C ASN A 96 -4.76 -14.17 17.46
N GLU A 97 -5.65 -13.20 17.62
CA GLU A 97 -7.06 -13.48 17.94
C GLU A 97 -7.79 -14.26 16.82
N LYS A 98 -7.33 -14.14 15.57
CA LYS A 98 -8.00 -14.72 14.39
C LYS A 98 -7.11 -15.64 13.56
N PHE A 99 -5.80 -15.49 13.65
CA PHE A 99 -4.84 -16.24 12.85
C PHE A 99 -3.81 -16.94 13.74
N PRO A 100 -3.28 -18.11 13.33
CA PRO A 100 -2.23 -18.81 14.08
C PRO A 100 -0.93 -17.98 14.15
N ASP A 101 -0.23 -18.05 15.28
CA ASP A 101 1.01 -17.29 15.55
C ASP A 101 2.06 -17.44 14.44
N TRP A 102 2.29 -18.67 13.99
CA TRP A 102 3.26 -18.94 12.92
C TRP A 102 2.94 -18.22 11.60
N LYS A 103 1.64 -18.07 11.31
CA LYS A 103 1.17 -17.37 10.12
C LYS A 103 1.35 -15.86 10.27
N VAL A 104 1.02 -15.32 11.43
CA VAL A 104 1.16 -13.89 11.73
C VAL A 104 2.62 -13.48 11.59
N ASP A 105 3.54 -14.20 12.23
CA ASP A 105 4.98 -13.91 12.14
C ASP A 105 5.50 -14.00 10.70
N GLN A 106 5.13 -15.06 9.98
CA GLN A 106 5.54 -15.24 8.58
C GLN A 106 5.03 -14.10 7.68
N ASP A 107 3.75 -13.72 7.83
CA ASP A 107 3.12 -12.72 6.99
C ASP A 107 3.63 -11.32 7.33
N LEU A 108 3.80 -10.94 8.61
CA LEU A 108 4.41 -9.67 9.01
C LEU A 108 5.85 -9.55 8.46
N GLY A 109 6.66 -10.57 8.62
CA GLY A 109 8.00 -10.58 8.03
C GLY A 109 8.00 -10.45 6.51
N ARG A 110 7.01 -11.03 5.82
CA ARG A 110 6.82 -10.88 4.38
C ARG A 110 6.44 -9.45 4.00
N PHE A 111 5.52 -8.83 4.75
CA PHE A 111 5.06 -7.46 4.48
C PHE A 111 6.17 -6.44 4.67
N ILE A 112 7.02 -6.62 5.68
CA ILE A 112 8.18 -5.77 5.91
C ILE A 112 9.17 -5.92 4.74
N ARG A 113 9.56 -7.14 4.39
CA ARG A 113 10.49 -7.38 3.27
C ARG A 113 9.98 -6.85 1.94
N ARG A 114 8.66 -6.85 1.72
CA ARG A 114 8.03 -6.34 0.51
C ARG A 114 7.71 -4.84 0.55
N GLY A 115 7.93 -4.17 1.69
CA GLY A 115 7.73 -2.74 1.85
C GLY A 115 6.28 -2.31 2.08
N TYR A 116 5.37 -3.23 2.37
CA TYR A 116 3.99 -2.90 2.78
C TYR A 116 3.94 -2.36 4.21
N LEU A 117 4.74 -2.92 5.09
CA LEU A 117 5.03 -2.41 6.43
C LEU A 117 6.50 -2.01 6.50
N ALA A 118 6.83 -1.17 7.45
CA ALA A 118 8.19 -0.88 7.85
C ALA A 118 8.30 -1.05 9.37
N GLU A 119 9.49 -1.37 9.85
CA GLU A 119 9.80 -1.59 11.26
C GLU A 119 11.06 -0.81 11.62
N ASP A 120 11.04 -0.07 12.73
CA ASP A 120 12.21 0.61 13.25
C ASP A 120 13.03 -0.30 14.18
N GLU A 121 14.16 0.22 14.66
CA GLU A 121 15.07 -0.52 15.57
C GLU A 121 14.42 -0.86 16.93
N GLU A 122 13.35 -0.15 17.29
CA GLU A 122 12.61 -0.34 18.55
C GLU A 122 11.45 -1.35 18.40
N GLY A 123 11.26 -1.90 17.19
CA GLY A 123 10.18 -2.85 16.90
C GLY A 123 8.82 -2.18 16.72
N THR A 124 8.81 -0.90 16.34
CA THR A 124 7.58 -0.20 15.98
C THR A 124 7.28 -0.39 14.51
N LEU A 125 6.08 -0.86 14.22
CA LEU A 125 5.56 -1.02 12.86
C LEU A 125 4.85 0.25 12.40
N PHE A 126 5.04 0.59 11.13
CA PHE A 126 4.35 1.68 10.46
C PHE A 126 4.08 1.36 9.01
N ILE A 127 3.25 2.18 8.36
CA ILE A 127 2.86 1.98 6.98
C ILE A 127 4.08 2.12 6.06
N GLY A 128 4.40 1.06 5.33
CA GLY A 128 5.52 1.03 4.40
C GLY A 128 5.24 1.83 3.12
N TRP A 129 6.31 2.10 2.37
CA TRP A 129 6.27 2.88 1.14
C TRP A 129 5.36 2.26 0.06
N ARG A 130 5.31 0.93 -0.01
CA ARG A 130 4.52 0.24 -1.01
C ARG A 130 3.02 0.34 -0.76
N THR A 131 2.61 0.27 0.49
CA THR A 131 1.22 0.54 0.88
C THR A 131 0.79 1.95 0.46
N ARG A 132 1.66 2.94 0.67
CA ARG A 132 1.39 4.32 0.26
C ARG A 132 1.31 4.48 -1.27
N ALA A 133 2.03 3.65 -2.03
CA ALA A 133 1.98 3.64 -3.48
C ALA A 133 0.71 2.97 -4.01
N GLU A 134 0.36 1.79 -3.48
CA GLU A 134 -0.65 0.89 -4.04
C GLU A 134 -2.05 1.09 -3.45
N ILE A 135 -2.17 1.60 -2.22
CA ILE A 135 -3.45 1.72 -1.51
C ILE A 135 -3.90 3.17 -1.48
N ASP A 136 -5.15 3.41 -1.91
CA ASP A 136 -5.78 4.70 -1.75
C ASP A 136 -6.03 4.97 -0.25
N ARG A 137 -5.37 6.01 0.25
CA ARG A 137 -5.47 6.44 1.65
C ARG A 137 -6.90 6.79 2.06
N LYS A 138 -7.71 7.36 1.15
CA LYS A 138 -9.10 7.71 1.42
C LYS A 138 -9.96 6.46 1.57
N ALA A 139 -9.74 5.46 0.70
CA ALA A 139 -10.44 4.18 0.79
C ALA A 139 -10.10 3.46 2.12
N LEU A 140 -8.83 3.45 2.53
CA LEU A 140 -8.41 2.84 3.80
C LEU A 140 -9.06 3.54 4.99
N LEU A 141 -9.06 4.87 5.03
CA LEU A 141 -9.70 5.65 6.08
C LEU A 141 -11.22 5.46 6.10
N GLY A 142 -11.86 5.32 4.95
CA GLY A 142 -13.29 5.02 4.83
C GLY A 142 -13.65 3.69 5.47
N ILE A 143 -12.86 2.65 5.26
CA ILE A 143 -13.05 1.33 5.89
C ILE A 143 -12.94 1.44 7.42
N ILE A 144 -11.93 2.17 7.92
CA ILE A 144 -11.68 2.32 9.37
C ILE A 144 -12.77 3.18 10.03
N ALA A 145 -13.26 4.21 9.36
CA ALA A 145 -14.30 5.10 9.88
C ALA A 145 -15.70 4.44 9.92
N GLY A 146 -15.83 3.18 9.48
CA GLY A 146 -17.10 2.46 9.48
C GLY A 146 -18.11 3.02 8.47
N SER A 147 -17.67 3.81 7.51
CA SER A 147 -18.46 4.19 6.37
C SER A 147 -18.64 2.93 5.52
N SER A 148 -19.65 2.12 5.86
CA SER A 148 -20.13 1.06 5.00
C SER A 148 -20.55 1.71 3.69
N ALA A 149 -19.70 1.66 2.68
CA ALA A 149 -20.21 1.71 1.32
C ALA A 149 -21.12 0.49 1.21
N GLU A 150 -22.43 0.72 1.17
CA GLU A 150 -23.42 -0.29 0.85
C GLU A 150 -22.94 -0.96 -0.43
N ILE A 151 -22.56 -2.21 -0.29
CA ILE A 151 -22.37 -3.08 -1.44
C ILE A 151 -23.78 -3.33 -1.93
N GLU A 152 -24.24 -2.54 -2.89
CA GLU A 152 -25.46 -2.84 -3.62
C GLU A 152 -25.29 -4.26 -4.20
N PRO A 153 -26.18 -5.19 -3.87
CA PRO A 153 -26.15 -6.52 -4.50
C PRO A 153 -26.45 -6.32 -6.00
N PRO A 154 -25.82 -7.13 -6.88
CA PRO A 154 -26.07 -7.05 -8.30
C PRO A 154 -27.58 -7.29 -8.55
N PRO A 155 -28.20 -6.57 -9.53
CA PRO A 155 -29.59 -6.77 -9.86
C PRO A 155 -29.82 -8.24 -10.26
N SER A 156 -30.75 -8.89 -9.59
CA SER A 156 -31.23 -10.24 -9.93
C SER A 156 -32.00 -10.14 -11.26
N GLU A 157 -31.49 -10.80 -12.31
CA GLU A 157 -32.29 -11.20 -13.45
C GLU A 157 -33.08 -12.46 -13.13
#